data_329c633f4480ad6387671ab1706f7c08
#
_entry.id   329c633f4480ad6387671ab1706f7c08
#
_cell.length_a   1.000
_cell.length_b   1.000
_cell.length_c   1.000
_cell.angle_alpha   90.00
_cell.angle_beta   90.00
_cell.angle_gamma   90.00
#
_symmetry.space_group_name_H-M   'P 1'
#
loop_
_entity.id
_entity.type
_entity.pdbx_description
1 polymer ?
#
loop_
_entity_poly.entity_id
_entity_poly.type
_entity_poly.pdbx_seq_one_letter_code
_entity_poly.pdbx_strand_id
1 'polypeptide(L)'
;MNDDEIKHGGFSRRDMMRVMAAGSMLATGAGGLLAGARSAFAAPAPKRGGKIRVAYDVGSTADTLDPAKGSAGSDYIRFFMFYSGLTQLDASLTPQPNLAEALDTADAKTWVIKLRKGVTFHDGKALAPADVVYSLMRHKNPATASKVKSLADQFADAKATGPNEVTLTLASANADLPVILATPQFVIVKDGTTDFNAGIGTGPYKVKSFKPGVSTVGVRNDSYWKPGQPYLDQIELISISDNAARVNALLSGDVHLINSVDPRSTQRIASTPGYAVKETRSGLYSDLIMRCDNTMTGNPDFVNGMKYLFDRDQIRTAVFRGYAVIGNDQPIPPGHRYFNAALPQRKVDLDKAKYYFQKAGAIGTPLPPIYATSDANGSVEMAELMQQTGAKIGMNITVNRVPADGYWSNHWMKHPLGFGSVNPRSSADVLFTQFFKSDAAWNESGWKNPKFDQLLLAARSETDDAKRKQMYGDMQVIVAEQGGIGIPAFISLLDANDQRLQGLGSIPTGAMMGFSFAEHVWWNA
;
A
#
# COMPACT_ATOMS: atom_id res chain seq x y z
N MET A 1 40.34 41.59 18.45
CA MET A 1 40.89 40.69 19.49
C MET A 1 39.92 39.57 19.69
N ASN A 2 40.41 38.43 19.27
CA ASN A 2 40.02 37.03 19.47
C ASN A 2 38.71 36.49 18.83
N ASP A 3 38.96 35.86 17.70
CA ASP A 3 38.16 34.78 17.12
C ASP A 3 38.28 33.53 18.01
N ASP A 4 37.15 32.84 18.22
CA ASP A 4 37.16 31.44 18.66
C ASP A 4 36.31 30.59 17.73
N GLU A 5 37.04 29.77 16.96
CA GLU A 5 36.53 28.73 16.05
C GLU A 5 35.82 27.61 16.84
N ILE A 6 34.59 27.33 16.50
CA ILE A 6 33.90 26.09 16.93
C ILE A 6 34.19 24.99 15.90
N LYS A 7 35.07 24.06 16.27
CA LYS A 7 35.37 22.84 15.49
C LYS A 7 34.23 21.84 15.62
N HIS A 8 33.64 21.47 14.50
CA HIS A 8 32.77 20.29 14.36
C HIS A 8 33.59 19.00 14.50
N GLY A 9 33.40 18.29 15.63
CA GLY A 9 33.96 16.96 15.88
C GLY A 9 33.11 15.87 15.24
N GLY A 10 33.47 15.38 14.07
CA GLY A 10 32.90 14.19 13.47
C GLY A 10 33.47 12.93 14.11
N PHE A 11 32.61 12.01 14.57
CA PHE A 11 33.01 10.69 15.07
C PHE A 11 33.58 9.83 13.93
N SER A 12 34.83 9.38 14.07
CA SER A 12 35.49 8.52 13.10
C SER A 12 35.16 7.04 13.37
N ARG A 13 35.22 6.19 12.31
CA ARG A 13 35.06 4.73 12.43
C ARG A 13 36.01 4.06 13.45
N ARG A 14 37.10 4.72 13.80
CA ARG A 14 38.07 4.26 14.79
C ARG A 14 37.58 4.43 16.22
N ASP A 15 36.74 5.43 16.50
CA ASP A 15 36.20 5.71 17.83
C ASP A 15 35.08 4.73 18.17
N MET A 16 34.34 4.24 17.18
CA MET A 16 33.31 3.21 17.35
C MET A 16 33.90 1.83 17.73
N MET A 17 35.10 1.50 17.24
CA MET A 17 35.76 0.24 17.60
C MET A 17 36.41 0.27 19.00
N ARG A 18 36.73 1.45 19.54
CA ARG A 18 37.27 1.58 20.91
C ARG A 18 36.22 1.44 22.00
N VAL A 19 34.96 1.78 21.71
CA VAL A 19 33.84 1.61 22.66
C VAL A 19 33.43 0.14 22.82
N MET A 20 33.61 -0.68 21.79
CA MET A 20 33.33 -2.13 21.87
C MET A 20 34.41 -2.95 22.57
N ALA A 21 35.63 -2.44 22.73
CA ALA A 21 36.73 -3.15 23.35
C ALA A 21 36.88 -2.88 24.87
N ALA A 22 36.14 -1.94 25.45
CA ALA A 22 36.25 -1.57 26.87
C ALA A 22 35.20 -2.23 27.78
N GLY A 23 34.37 -3.14 27.25
CA GLY A 23 33.27 -3.81 27.98
C GLY A 23 33.61 -5.20 28.57
N SER A 24 34.81 -5.68 28.44
CA SER A 24 35.16 -7.05 28.84
C SER A 24 36.37 -7.11 29.76
N MET A 25 36.27 -6.61 30.99
CA MET A 25 37.07 -7.01 32.16
C MET A 25 36.58 -6.25 33.39
N LEU A 26 35.80 -6.94 34.21
CA LEU A 26 35.79 -6.88 35.69
C LEU A 26 34.44 -7.44 36.22
N ALA A 27 34.46 -8.69 36.63
CA ALA A 27 33.67 -9.19 37.76
C ALA A 27 34.03 -10.67 38.09
N THR A 28 35.07 -10.87 38.87
CA THR A 28 35.16 -12.04 39.72
C THR A 28 34.62 -11.62 41.09
N GLY A 29 33.52 -12.22 41.52
CA GLY A 29 32.94 -12.00 42.86
C GLY A 29 31.65 -12.79 43.01
N ALA A 30 31.68 -13.83 43.85
CA ALA A 30 30.64 -14.83 44.13
C ALA A 30 29.30 -14.22 44.54
N GLY A 31 28.19 -14.81 44.04
CA GLY A 31 26.84 -14.58 44.54
C GLY A 31 25.81 -15.11 43.53
N GLY A 32 25.31 -16.34 43.71
CA GLY A 32 24.34 -16.96 42.84
C GLY A 32 22.99 -16.22 42.84
N LEU A 33 22.48 -15.93 41.66
CA LEU A 33 21.07 -15.71 41.37
C LEU A 33 20.79 -16.22 39.96
N LEU A 34 19.89 -17.18 39.88
CA LEU A 34 19.34 -17.75 38.65
C LEU A 34 18.72 -16.66 37.76
N ALA A 35 19.52 -16.04 36.89
CA ALA A 35 19.02 -15.28 35.75
C ALA A 35 18.71 -16.28 34.64
N GLY A 36 17.44 -16.63 34.49
CA GLY A 36 16.98 -17.44 33.37
C GLY A 36 17.41 -16.77 32.06
N ALA A 37 18.40 -17.32 31.41
CA ALA A 37 18.73 -17.00 30.03
C ALA A 37 17.50 -17.33 29.19
N ARG A 38 16.71 -16.33 28.86
CA ARG A 38 15.78 -16.42 27.73
C ARG A 38 16.68 -16.66 26.52
N SER A 39 16.78 -17.92 26.13
CA SER A 39 17.33 -18.28 24.84
C SER A 39 16.52 -17.48 23.81
N ALA A 40 17.11 -16.45 23.25
CA ALA A 40 16.59 -15.84 22.03
C ALA A 40 16.68 -16.97 20.99
N PHE A 41 15.58 -17.69 20.76
CA PHE A 41 15.48 -18.62 19.65
C PHE A 41 15.73 -17.77 18.40
N ALA A 42 16.90 -17.91 17.80
CA ALA A 42 17.18 -17.34 16.50
C ALA A 42 16.07 -17.81 15.56
N ALA A 43 15.45 -16.89 14.83
CA ALA A 43 14.46 -17.26 13.83
C ALA A 43 15.06 -18.33 12.91
N PRO A 44 14.32 -19.39 12.56
CA PRO A 44 14.86 -20.46 11.72
C PRO A 44 15.40 -19.87 10.42
N ALA A 45 16.59 -20.30 10.00
CA ALA A 45 17.18 -19.86 8.74
C ALA A 45 16.36 -20.38 7.56
N PRO A 46 16.15 -19.56 6.50
CA PRO A 46 15.44 -19.99 5.32
C PRO A 46 16.05 -21.25 4.70
N LYS A 47 15.20 -22.21 4.33
CA LYS A 47 15.58 -23.47 3.68
C LYS A 47 15.11 -23.48 2.24
N ARG A 48 15.91 -24.09 1.34
CA ARG A 48 15.53 -24.32 -0.05
C ARG A 48 14.73 -25.60 -0.19
N GLY A 49 13.78 -25.62 -1.11
CA GLY A 49 13.00 -26.79 -1.49
C GLY A 49 11.51 -26.65 -1.18
N GLY A 50 10.76 -27.60 -1.69
CA GLY A 50 9.32 -27.70 -1.47
C GLY A 50 8.48 -26.90 -2.46
N LYS A 51 7.17 -27.18 -2.37
CA LYS A 51 6.16 -26.60 -3.26
C LYS A 51 5.02 -26.04 -2.43
N ILE A 52 4.42 -24.94 -2.91
CA ILE A 52 3.18 -24.42 -2.32
C ILE A 52 2.09 -24.24 -3.38
N ARG A 53 0.86 -24.33 -2.90
CA ARG A 53 -0.34 -23.92 -3.63
C ARG A 53 -0.93 -22.71 -2.94
N VAL A 54 -1.23 -21.67 -3.70
CA VAL A 54 -1.73 -20.39 -3.21
C VAL A 54 -3.08 -20.12 -3.85
N ALA A 55 -4.11 -19.87 -3.06
CA ALA A 55 -5.40 -19.49 -3.61
C ALA A 55 -5.60 -17.97 -3.51
N TYR A 56 -5.96 -17.37 -4.66
CA TYR A 56 -6.27 -15.95 -4.78
C TYR A 56 -7.76 -15.76 -5.09
N ASP A 57 -8.36 -14.67 -4.57
CA ASP A 57 -9.80 -14.39 -4.63
C ASP A 57 -10.29 -13.95 -6.01
N VAL A 58 -9.40 -13.51 -6.89
CA VAL A 58 -9.71 -13.03 -8.23
C VAL A 58 -9.03 -13.87 -9.30
N GLY A 59 -9.80 -14.28 -10.29
CA GLY A 59 -9.31 -14.91 -11.52
C GLY A 59 -10.25 -14.60 -12.66
N SER A 60 -9.69 -14.36 -13.84
CA SER A 60 -10.43 -13.98 -15.03
C SER A 60 -9.80 -14.57 -16.27
N THR A 61 -10.61 -14.87 -17.27
CA THR A 61 -10.11 -15.22 -18.62
C THR A 61 -9.30 -14.08 -19.26
N ALA A 62 -9.37 -12.86 -18.68
CA ALA A 62 -8.56 -11.71 -19.04
C ALA A 62 -7.22 -11.62 -18.29
N ASP A 63 -6.92 -12.58 -17.39
CA ASP A 63 -5.60 -12.66 -16.70
C ASP A 63 -4.47 -12.68 -17.73
N THR A 64 -3.36 -12.01 -17.39
CA THR A 64 -2.29 -11.76 -18.36
C THR A 64 -0.90 -11.87 -17.73
N LEU A 65 0.10 -12.18 -18.56
CA LEU A 65 1.51 -12.04 -18.24
C LEU A 65 2.14 -10.77 -18.88
N ASP A 66 1.36 -9.99 -19.64
CA ASP A 66 1.81 -8.67 -20.11
C ASP A 66 1.64 -7.63 -18.99
N PRO A 67 2.74 -7.10 -18.41
CA PRO A 67 2.66 -6.14 -17.31
C PRO A 67 1.86 -4.88 -17.65
N ALA A 68 1.85 -4.45 -18.90
CA ALA A 68 1.11 -3.26 -19.30
C ALA A 68 -0.42 -3.44 -19.21
N LYS A 69 -0.92 -4.68 -19.31
CA LYS A 69 -2.36 -4.99 -19.39
C LYS A 69 -2.96 -5.45 -18.07
N GLY A 70 -2.14 -5.84 -17.11
CA GLY A 70 -2.62 -6.34 -15.82
C GLY A 70 -3.31 -5.28 -14.98
N SER A 71 -4.41 -5.68 -14.34
CA SER A 71 -5.23 -4.80 -13.50
C SER A 71 -5.73 -5.47 -12.21
N ALA A 72 -5.56 -6.78 -12.08
CA ALA A 72 -5.97 -7.56 -10.91
C ALA A 72 -4.77 -7.90 -10.01
N GLY A 73 -5.00 -8.12 -8.72
CA GLY A 73 -3.95 -8.54 -7.78
C GLY A 73 -3.30 -9.87 -8.18
N SER A 74 -4.06 -10.79 -8.79
CA SER A 74 -3.52 -12.03 -9.37
C SER A 74 -2.49 -11.78 -10.47
N ASP A 75 -2.68 -10.75 -11.32
CA ASP A 75 -1.70 -10.34 -12.32
C ASP A 75 -0.45 -9.80 -11.66
N TYR A 76 -0.61 -8.96 -10.61
CA TYR A 76 0.52 -8.35 -9.90
C TYR A 76 1.41 -9.40 -9.20
N ILE A 77 0.81 -10.46 -8.64
CA ILE A 77 1.55 -11.61 -8.12
C ILE A 77 2.38 -12.25 -9.24
N ARG A 78 1.78 -12.51 -10.42
CA ARG A 78 2.49 -13.08 -11.57
C ARG A 78 3.63 -12.18 -12.04
N PHE A 79 3.42 -10.86 -12.04
CA PHE A 79 4.47 -9.92 -12.42
C PHE A 79 5.68 -10.01 -11.50
N PHE A 80 5.47 -10.04 -10.18
CA PHE A 80 6.58 -10.19 -9.24
C PHE A 80 7.15 -11.61 -9.16
N MET A 81 6.41 -12.63 -9.61
CA MET A 81 6.96 -13.98 -9.80
C MET A 81 7.92 -14.06 -10.97
N PHE A 82 7.58 -13.43 -12.09
CA PHE A 82 8.29 -13.65 -13.36
C PHE A 82 9.19 -12.50 -13.79
N TYR A 83 8.98 -11.32 -13.29
CA TYR A 83 9.75 -10.11 -13.63
C TYR A 83 10.29 -9.44 -12.36
N SER A 84 11.17 -8.46 -12.54
CA SER A 84 11.63 -7.58 -11.47
C SER A 84 11.46 -6.12 -11.87
N GLY A 85 11.13 -5.24 -10.91
CA GLY A 85 11.09 -3.79 -11.11
C GLY A 85 12.46 -3.14 -10.92
N LEU A 86 12.60 -1.88 -11.26
CA LEU A 86 13.80 -1.08 -10.98
C LEU A 86 13.95 -0.84 -9.47
N THR A 87 12.84 -0.61 -8.80
CA THR A 87 12.73 -0.42 -7.35
C THR A 87 11.71 -1.39 -6.77
N GLN A 88 11.71 -1.55 -5.47
CA GLN A 88 10.70 -2.27 -4.68
C GLN A 88 10.34 -1.44 -3.45
N LEU A 89 9.24 -1.77 -2.76
CA LEU A 89 8.82 -1.06 -1.54
C LEU A 89 9.08 -1.92 -0.30
N ASP A 90 9.45 -1.27 0.79
CA ASP A 90 9.47 -1.90 2.11
C ASP A 90 8.12 -1.74 2.85
N ALA A 91 8.07 -2.19 4.11
CA ALA A 91 6.86 -2.15 4.94
C ALA A 91 6.36 -0.73 5.25
N SER A 92 7.21 0.28 5.12
CA SER A 92 6.87 1.70 5.31
C SER A 92 6.57 2.43 4.00
N LEU A 93 6.52 1.70 2.88
CA LEU A 93 6.37 2.21 1.51
C LEU A 93 7.55 3.10 1.08
N THR A 94 8.71 2.88 1.68
CA THR A 94 9.95 3.52 1.25
C THR A 94 10.55 2.74 0.09
N PRO A 95 10.89 3.41 -1.05
CA PRO A 95 11.48 2.73 -2.19
C PRO A 95 12.89 2.24 -1.85
N GLN A 96 13.15 0.98 -2.20
CA GLN A 96 14.42 0.31 -2.04
C GLN A 96 15.01 -0.05 -3.40
N PRO A 97 16.35 -0.07 -3.56
CA PRO A 97 17.00 -0.56 -4.77
C PRO A 97 16.55 -2.00 -5.13
N ASN A 98 16.36 -2.26 -6.43
CA ASN A 98 16.05 -3.60 -6.94
C ASN A 98 16.92 -3.87 -8.19
N LEU A 99 16.40 -3.85 -9.43
CA LEU A 99 17.27 -3.91 -10.62
C LEU A 99 18.11 -2.64 -10.79
N ALA A 100 17.64 -1.49 -10.31
CA ALA A 100 18.48 -0.31 -10.14
C ALA A 100 19.29 -0.41 -8.84
N GLU A 101 20.60 -0.20 -8.91
CA GLU A 101 21.47 -0.05 -7.73
C GLU A 101 21.34 1.34 -7.11
N ALA A 102 21.11 2.36 -7.96
CA ALA A 102 20.92 3.75 -7.56
C ALA A 102 19.99 4.47 -8.55
N LEU A 103 19.27 5.47 -8.01
CA LEU A 103 18.49 6.44 -8.76
C LEU A 103 18.87 7.82 -8.23
N ASP A 104 19.60 8.59 -9.02
CA ASP A 104 20.15 9.89 -8.63
C ASP A 104 19.46 11.03 -9.41
N THR A 105 19.16 12.13 -8.73
CA THR A 105 18.61 13.35 -9.33
C THR A 105 19.05 14.58 -8.56
N ALA A 106 19.22 15.70 -9.25
CA ALA A 106 19.44 17.00 -8.63
C ALA A 106 18.18 17.89 -8.63
N ASP A 107 17.23 17.60 -9.52
CA ASP A 107 16.10 18.47 -9.85
C ASP A 107 14.73 17.75 -9.82
N ALA A 108 14.69 16.48 -9.40
CA ALA A 108 13.55 15.58 -9.46
C ALA A 108 12.92 15.44 -10.86
N LYS A 109 13.57 15.96 -11.91
CA LYS A 109 13.09 15.92 -13.29
C LYS A 109 13.96 15.03 -14.17
N THR A 110 15.27 15.13 -14.01
CA THR A 110 16.25 14.31 -14.71
C THR A 110 16.83 13.28 -13.75
N TRP A 111 16.60 11.99 -14.04
CA TRP A 111 16.98 10.89 -13.18
C TRP A 111 18.02 10.01 -13.87
N VAL A 112 19.13 9.76 -13.19
CA VAL A 112 20.15 8.80 -13.63
C VAL A 112 19.95 7.49 -12.90
N ILE A 113 19.64 6.43 -13.63
CA ILE A 113 19.33 5.09 -13.13
C ILE A 113 20.53 4.19 -13.42
N LYS A 114 21.23 3.73 -12.39
CA LYS A 114 22.35 2.79 -12.49
C LYS A 114 21.86 1.37 -12.33
N LEU A 115 22.07 0.52 -13.34
CA LEU A 115 21.58 -0.85 -13.37
C LEU A 115 22.57 -1.82 -12.71
N ARG A 116 22.03 -2.80 -12.02
CA ARG A 116 22.76 -3.92 -11.42
C ARG A 116 23.41 -4.76 -12.51
N LYS A 117 24.68 -5.10 -12.31
CA LYS A 117 25.45 -5.97 -13.20
C LYS A 117 25.15 -7.45 -12.95
N GLY A 118 25.33 -8.28 -13.97
CA GLY A 118 25.21 -9.74 -13.85
C GLY A 118 23.78 -10.27 -13.79
N VAL A 119 22.77 -9.43 -14.01
CA VAL A 119 21.37 -9.86 -14.10
C VAL A 119 21.11 -10.46 -15.48
N THR A 120 20.44 -11.62 -15.52
CA THR A 120 20.01 -12.26 -16.76
C THR A 120 18.50 -12.50 -16.76
N PHE A 121 17.90 -12.43 -17.96
CA PHE A 121 16.55 -12.92 -18.20
C PHE A 121 16.50 -14.45 -18.10
N HIS A 122 15.29 -15.01 -18.02
CA HIS A 122 15.06 -16.45 -17.92
C HIS A 122 15.63 -17.26 -19.09
N ASP A 123 15.82 -16.64 -20.24
CA ASP A 123 16.42 -17.22 -21.44
C ASP A 123 17.96 -17.05 -21.52
N GLY A 124 18.58 -16.45 -20.48
CA GLY A 124 20.01 -16.25 -20.38
C GLY A 124 20.53 -14.94 -20.99
N LYS A 125 19.69 -14.13 -21.68
CA LYS A 125 20.10 -12.81 -22.17
C LYS A 125 20.42 -11.89 -20.97
N ALA A 126 21.53 -11.16 -21.03
CA ALA A 126 21.87 -10.17 -20.03
C ALA A 126 20.91 -8.97 -20.08
N LEU A 127 20.56 -8.44 -18.90
CA LEU A 127 19.84 -7.18 -18.77
C LEU A 127 20.68 -6.03 -19.32
N ALA A 128 20.07 -5.20 -20.16
CA ALA A 128 20.70 -4.04 -20.78
C ALA A 128 19.85 -2.77 -20.61
N PRO A 129 20.44 -1.56 -20.71
CA PRO A 129 19.69 -0.31 -20.66
C PRO A 129 18.53 -0.21 -21.66
N ALA A 130 18.67 -0.83 -22.86
CA ALA A 130 17.61 -0.87 -23.86
C ALA A 130 16.33 -1.57 -23.34
N ASP A 131 16.48 -2.63 -22.53
CA ASP A 131 15.34 -3.32 -21.93
C ASP A 131 14.55 -2.39 -20.99
N VAL A 132 15.23 -1.53 -20.23
CA VAL A 132 14.61 -0.53 -19.35
C VAL A 132 13.90 0.55 -20.16
N VAL A 133 14.57 1.11 -21.17
CA VAL A 133 13.99 2.12 -22.07
C VAL A 133 12.72 1.57 -22.73
N TYR A 134 12.80 0.39 -23.32
CA TYR A 134 11.65 -0.28 -23.93
C TYR A 134 10.51 -0.47 -22.91
N SER A 135 10.82 -1.03 -21.73
CA SER A 135 9.82 -1.32 -20.69
C SER A 135 9.06 -0.09 -20.26
N LEU A 136 9.74 1.03 -20.01
CA LEU A 136 9.10 2.25 -19.57
C LEU A 136 8.32 2.96 -20.68
N MET A 137 8.93 3.07 -21.87
CA MET A 137 8.35 3.87 -22.95
C MET A 137 7.21 3.16 -23.69
N ARG A 138 7.16 1.81 -23.69
CA ARG A 138 6.03 1.06 -24.28
C ARG A 138 4.68 1.41 -23.67
N HIS A 139 4.64 1.82 -22.39
CA HIS A 139 3.40 2.22 -21.71
C HIS A 139 2.76 3.49 -22.28
N LYS A 140 3.54 4.34 -22.96
CA LYS A 140 3.04 5.56 -23.62
C LYS A 140 2.41 5.27 -24.98
N ASN A 141 2.80 4.15 -25.62
CA ASN A 141 2.24 3.78 -26.91
C ASN A 141 0.76 3.41 -26.78
N PRO A 142 -0.15 4.09 -27.49
CA PRO A 142 -1.58 3.78 -27.44
C PRO A 142 -1.91 2.32 -27.81
N ALA A 143 -1.16 1.72 -28.75
CA ALA A 143 -1.36 0.33 -29.17
C ALA A 143 -1.08 -0.69 -28.05
N THR A 144 -0.28 -0.33 -27.05
CA THR A 144 -0.06 -1.15 -25.86
C THR A 144 -1.30 -1.24 -24.97
N ALA A 145 -2.20 -0.25 -25.01
CA ALA A 145 -3.38 -0.14 -24.16
C ALA A 145 -3.04 -0.30 -22.66
N SER A 146 -1.94 0.33 -22.24
CA SER A 146 -1.42 0.23 -20.88
C SER A 146 -2.40 0.75 -19.83
N LYS A 147 -2.59 -0.03 -18.76
CA LYS A 147 -3.43 0.35 -17.61
C LYS A 147 -2.80 1.46 -16.76
N VAL A 148 -1.49 1.71 -16.91
CA VAL A 148 -0.76 2.77 -16.21
C VAL A 148 -0.23 3.85 -17.17
N LYS A 149 -0.87 4.01 -18.34
CA LYS A 149 -0.49 5.04 -19.32
C LYS A 149 -0.42 6.44 -18.68
N SER A 150 -1.39 6.80 -17.84
CA SER A 150 -1.41 8.09 -17.16
C SER A 150 -0.20 8.34 -16.26
N LEU A 151 0.34 7.30 -15.63
CA LEU A 151 1.60 7.40 -14.88
C LEU A 151 2.81 7.48 -15.83
N ALA A 152 2.79 6.73 -16.93
CA ALA A 152 3.88 6.75 -17.92
C ALA A 152 3.93 8.04 -18.76
N ASP A 153 2.83 8.76 -18.88
CA ASP A 153 2.77 10.03 -19.63
C ASP A 153 3.67 11.12 -19.02
N GLN A 154 4.01 11.00 -17.72
CA GLN A 154 5.01 11.86 -17.11
C GLN A 154 6.46 11.59 -17.57
N PHE A 155 6.76 10.44 -18.19
CA PHE A 155 8.07 10.14 -18.76
C PHE A 155 8.22 10.88 -20.10
N ALA A 156 8.96 11.99 -20.14
CA ALA A 156 9.18 12.73 -21.37
C ALA A 156 10.10 11.96 -22.33
N ASP A 157 11.20 11.42 -21.81
CA ASP A 157 12.23 10.71 -22.58
C ASP A 157 12.98 9.71 -21.70
N ALA A 158 13.46 8.62 -22.29
CA ALA A 158 14.34 7.65 -21.65
C ALA A 158 15.44 7.21 -22.62
N LYS A 159 16.70 7.28 -22.19
CA LYS A 159 17.86 6.98 -23.03
C LYS A 159 18.90 6.14 -22.30
N ALA A 160 19.48 5.17 -22.99
CA ALA A 160 20.71 4.52 -22.55
C ALA A 160 21.86 5.54 -22.62
N THR A 161 22.47 5.87 -21.49
CA THR A 161 23.56 6.86 -21.38
C THR A 161 24.90 6.25 -21.03
N GLY A 162 24.91 4.94 -20.76
CA GLY A 162 26.11 4.16 -20.49
C GLY A 162 25.85 2.67 -20.59
N PRO A 163 26.86 1.83 -20.40
CA PRO A 163 26.74 0.36 -20.53
C PRO A 163 25.77 -0.25 -19.51
N ASN A 164 25.56 0.38 -18.34
CA ASN A 164 24.61 -0.02 -17.30
C ASN A 164 23.88 1.21 -16.75
N GLU A 165 23.54 2.17 -17.60
CA GLU A 165 22.96 3.44 -17.17
C GLU A 165 21.84 3.89 -18.10
N VAL A 166 20.76 4.37 -17.53
CA VAL A 166 19.61 4.97 -18.23
C VAL A 166 19.36 6.35 -17.63
N THR A 167 19.25 7.36 -18.49
CA THR A 167 18.71 8.67 -18.08
C THR A 167 17.24 8.74 -18.44
N LEU A 168 16.41 8.95 -17.43
CA LEU A 168 14.96 9.16 -17.55
C LEU A 168 14.64 10.62 -17.27
N THR A 169 14.04 11.31 -18.24
CA THR A 169 13.60 12.70 -18.10
C THR A 169 12.08 12.75 -17.94
N LEU A 170 11.60 13.46 -16.94
CA LEU A 170 10.16 13.66 -16.69
C LEU A 170 9.68 14.94 -17.36
N ALA A 171 8.40 15.00 -17.70
CA ALA A 171 7.73 16.20 -18.22
C ALA A 171 7.73 17.34 -17.16
N SER A 172 7.56 16.99 -15.90
CA SER A 172 7.66 17.89 -14.74
C SER A 172 8.39 17.19 -13.60
N ALA A 173 8.98 17.96 -12.69
CA ALA A 173 9.67 17.41 -11.52
C ALA A 173 8.75 16.53 -10.67
N ASN A 174 9.22 15.33 -10.29
CA ASN A 174 8.52 14.40 -9.43
C ASN A 174 9.51 13.56 -8.61
N ALA A 175 9.68 13.91 -7.35
CA ALA A 175 10.57 13.20 -6.43
C ALA A 175 10.04 11.82 -5.99
N ASP A 176 8.79 11.47 -6.31
CA ASP A 176 8.23 10.13 -6.07
C ASP A 176 8.50 9.12 -7.20
N LEU A 177 9.32 9.49 -8.21
CA LEU A 177 9.67 8.55 -9.28
C LEU A 177 10.10 7.17 -8.77
N PRO A 178 10.98 7.04 -7.73
CA PRO A 178 11.37 5.73 -7.22
C PRO A 178 10.20 4.90 -6.67
N VAL A 179 9.17 5.54 -6.09
CA VAL A 179 7.94 4.88 -5.63
C VAL A 179 7.08 4.47 -6.82
N ILE A 180 6.96 5.32 -7.83
CA ILE A 180 6.20 5.06 -9.06
C ILE A 180 6.79 3.87 -9.82
N LEU A 181 8.11 3.77 -9.92
CA LEU A 181 8.81 2.66 -10.58
C LEU A 181 8.67 1.32 -9.85
N ALA A 182 8.22 1.31 -8.59
CA ALA A 182 7.86 0.10 -7.85
C ALA A 182 6.43 -0.41 -8.15
N THR A 183 5.66 0.29 -8.98
CA THR A 183 4.32 -0.14 -9.42
C THR A 183 4.45 -1.46 -10.20
N PRO A 184 3.58 -2.48 -9.95
CA PRO A 184 3.71 -3.81 -10.56
C PRO A 184 3.80 -3.82 -12.09
N GLN A 185 3.15 -2.86 -12.75
CA GLN A 185 3.18 -2.76 -14.21
C GLN A 185 4.53 -2.24 -14.77
N PHE A 186 5.35 -1.56 -13.97
CA PHE A 186 6.66 -1.04 -14.40
C PHE A 186 7.81 -2.04 -14.19
N VAL A 187 7.51 -3.32 -14.06
CA VAL A 187 8.54 -4.36 -14.11
C VAL A 187 9.22 -4.40 -15.48
N ILE A 188 10.48 -4.81 -15.49
CA ILE A 188 11.32 -4.78 -16.70
C ILE A 188 11.11 -6.05 -17.54
N VAL A 189 10.78 -5.84 -18.81
CA VAL A 189 10.64 -6.87 -19.84
C VAL A 189 11.75 -6.75 -20.85
N LYS A 190 12.04 -7.83 -21.58
CA LYS A 190 13.08 -7.84 -22.61
C LYS A 190 12.70 -6.92 -23.78
N ASP A 191 13.65 -6.14 -24.26
CA ASP A 191 13.47 -5.27 -25.44
C ASP A 191 12.94 -6.03 -26.65
N GLY A 192 11.93 -5.45 -27.30
CA GLY A 192 11.25 -6.03 -28.46
C GLY A 192 10.27 -7.16 -28.15
N THR A 193 9.98 -7.48 -26.88
CA THR A 193 8.98 -8.51 -26.53
C THR A 193 7.58 -8.10 -26.98
N THR A 194 6.95 -8.94 -27.79
CA THR A 194 5.56 -8.80 -28.27
C THR A 194 4.66 -9.93 -27.78
N ASP A 195 5.20 -11.14 -27.55
CA ASP A 195 4.51 -12.27 -26.94
C ASP A 195 4.94 -12.41 -25.47
N PHE A 196 3.98 -12.24 -24.57
CA PHE A 196 4.18 -12.32 -23.12
C PHE A 196 3.79 -13.68 -22.52
N ASN A 197 3.24 -14.63 -23.32
CA ASN A 197 2.75 -15.91 -22.79
C ASN A 197 3.86 -16.75 -22.14
N ALA A 198 5.09 -16.62 -22.61
CA ALA A 198 6.24 -17.30 -22.02
C ALA A 198 6.72 -16.66 -20.71
N GLY A 199 6.29 -15.44 -20.36
CA GLY A 199 6.65 -14.73 -19.13
C GLY A 199 8.16 -14.61 -18.90
N ILE A 200 8.93 -14.33 -19.98
CA ILE A 200 10.41 -14.22 -19.91
C ILE A 200 10.80 -12.90 -19.25
N GLY A 201 11.23 -12.97 -18.01
CA GLY A 201 11.66 -11.85 -17.20
C GLY A 201 12.94 -12.15 -16.43
N THR A 202 13.23 -11.32 -15.43
CA THR A 202 14.38 -11.45 -14.52
C THR A 202 13.95 -11.91 -13.12
N GLY A 203 12.71 -12.36 -12.97
CA GLY A 203 12.08 -12.67 -11.70
C GLY A 203 12.56 -13.98 -11.06
N PRO A 204 12.10 -14.23 -9.81
CA PRO A 204 12.53 -15.40 -9.02
C PRO A 204 12.02 -16.74 -9.57
N TYR A 205 10.97 -16.75 -10.37
CA TYR A 205 10.39 -17.96 -10.95
C TYR A 205 10.29 -17.86 -12.46
N LYS A 206 10.34 -19.02 -13.16
CA LYS A 206 10.09 -19.19 -14.57
C LYS A 206 8.70 -19.78 -14.78
N VAL A 207 7.99 -19.36 -15.82
CA VAL A 207 6.68 -19.91 -16.17
C VAL A 207 6.81 -21.38 -16.57
N LYS A 208 6.11 -22.28 -15.86
CA LYS A 208 5.91 -23.67 -16.27
C LYS A 208 4.59 -23.86 -17.00
N SER A 209 3.53 -23.22 -16.50
CA SER A 209 2.23 -23.18 -17.17
C SER A 209 1.45 -21.95 -16.76
N PHE A 210 0.65 -21.43 -17.68
CA PHE A 210 -0.28 -20.32 -17.44
C PHE A 210 -1.60 -20.63 -18.10
N LYS A 211 -2.69 -20.66 -17.30
CA LYS A 211 -4.06 -20.86 -17.75
C LYS A 211 -4.91 -19.71 -17.18
N PRO A 212 -5.20 -18.66 -17.98
CA PRO A 212 -5.97 -17.51 -17.53
C PRO A 212 -7.26 -17.91 -16.80
N GLY A 213 -7.55 -17.26 -15.68
CA GLY A 213 -8.72 -17.53 -14.84
C GLY A 213 -8.66 -18.81 -14.01
N VAL A 214 -7.68 -19.68 -14.22
CA VAL A 214 -7.61 -21.02 -13.60
C VAL A 214 -6.38 -21.18 -12.73
N SER A 215 -5.19 -21.17 -13.34
CA SER A 215 -3.94 -21.42 -12.58
C SER A 215 -2.70 -20.90 -13.28
N THR A 216 -1.67 -20.67 -12.47
CA THR A 216 -0.32 -20.35 -12.92
C THR A 216 0.68 -21.17 -12.13
N VAL A 217 1.61 -21.84 -12.80
CA VAL A 217 2.68 -22.59 -12.15
C VAL A 217 4.02 -21.94 -12.49
N GLY A 218 4.74 -21.50 -11.45
CA GLY A 218 6.12 -21.02 -11.53
C GLY A 218 7.08 -22.05 -10.95
N VAL A 219 8.20 -22.28 -11.62
CA VAL A 219 9.33 -23.09 -11.12
C VAL A 219 10.52 -22.19 -10.83
N ARG A 220 11.31 -22.54 -9.81
CA ARG A 220 12.46 -21.75 -9.35
C ARG A 220 13.38 -21.36 -10.51
N ASN A 221 13.82 -20.11 -10.50
CA ASN A 221 14.91 -19.62 -11.32
C ASN A 221 16.23 -19.79 -10.57
N ASP A 222 16.97 -20.87 -10.86
CA ASP A 222 18.25 -21.14 -10.16
C ASP A 222 19.34 -20.10 -10.49
N SER A 223 19.16 -19.32 -11.58
CA SER A 223 20.03 -18.21 -11.96
C SER A 223 19.48 -16.85 -11.47
N TYR A 224 18.62 -16.84 -10.44
CA TYR A 224 18.08 -15.59 -9.91
C TYR A 224 19.19 -14.72 -9.31
N TRP A 225 19.17 -13.45 -9.63
CA TRP A 225 20.25 -12.51 -9.33
C TRP A 225 20.38 -12.12 -7.84
N LYS A 226 19.35 -12.36 -7.00
CA LYS A 226 19.43 -12.18 -5.55
C LYS A 226 20.01 -13.45 -4.89
N PRO A 227 21.16 -13.36 -4.18
CA PRO A 227 21.80 -14.54 -3.57
C PRO A 227 20.86 -15.25 -2.58
N GLY A 228 20.80 -16.57 -2.68
CA GLY A 228 20.03 -17.40 -1.75
C GLY A 228 18.55 -17.51 -2.06
N GLN A 229 17.98 -16.66 -2.88
CA GLN A 229 16.57 -16.63 -3.24
C GLN A 229 16.33 -17.15 -4.68
N PRO A 230 15.09 -17.50 -5.02
CA PRO A 230 13.99 -17.82 -4.12
C PRO A 230 14.21 -19.17 -3.42
N TYR A 231 13.40 -19.45 -2.41
CA TYR A 231 13.60 -20.66 -1.58
C TYR A 231 12.83 -21.88 -2.09
N LEU A 232 11.58 -21.69 -2.55
CA LEU A 232 10.72 -22.81 -2.97
C LEU A 232 11.07 -23.28 -4.38
N ASP A 233 10.87 -24.59 -4.64
CA ASP A 233 11.05 -25.18 -5.98
C ASP A 233 9.94 -24.81 -6.95
N GLN A 234 8.69 -24.67 -6.43
CA GLN A 234 7.50 -24.41 -7.25
C GLN A 234 6.43 -23.67 -6.45
N ILE A 235 5.76 -22.74 -7.13
CA ILE A 235 4.53 -22.10 -6.66
C ILE A 235 3.43 -22.36 -7.68
N GLU A 236 2.27 -22.84 -7.22
CA GLU A 236 1.04 -22.91 -8.00
C GLU A 236 0.04 -21.89 -7.45
N LEU A 237 -0.30 -20.89 -8.26
CA LEU A 237 -1.34 -19.90 -7.98
C LEU A 237 -2.64 -20.36 -8.63
N ILE A 238 -3.71 -20.49 -7.83
CA ILE A 238 -5.05 -20.89 -8.30
C ILE A 238 -6.09 -19.85 -7.91
N SER A 239 -7.17 -19.76 -8.68
CA SER A 239 -8.28 -18.87 -8.36
C SER A 239 -9.38 -19.60 -7.61
N ILE A 240 -9.78 -19.08 -6.44
CA ILE A 240 -10.96 -19.51 -5.67
C ILE A 240 -11.68 -18.25 -5.20
N SER A 241 -12.72 -17.82 -5.89
CA SER A 241 -13.40 -16.54 -5.59
C SER A 241 -14.24 -16.58 -4.32
N ASP A 242 -14.90 -17.71 -4.01
CA ASP A 242 -15.69 -17.84 -2.80
C ASP A 242 -14.81 -17.89 -1.54
N ASN A 243 -15.09 -17.02 -0.57
CA ASN A 243 -14.29 -16.91 0.66
C ASN A 243 -14.36 -18.20 1.50
N ALA A 244 -15.56 -18.80 1.66
CA ALA A 244 -15.72 -20.00 2.47
C ALA A 244 -14.99 -21.21 1.83
N ALA A 245 -15.06 -21.35 0.50
CA ALA A 245 -14.32 -22.36 -0.23
C ALA A 245 -12.80 -22.17 -0.10
N ARG A 246 -12.31 -20.91 -0.16
CA ARG A 246 -10.89 -20.57 0.01
C ARG A 246 -10.38 -20.94 1.42
N VAL A 247 -11.16 -20.58 2.46
CA VAL A 247 -10.85 -20.95 3.86
C VAL A 247 -10.88 -22.47 4.05
N ASN A 248 -11.87 -23.17 3.48
CA ASN A 248 -11.94 -24.63 3.55
C ASN A 248 -10.73 -25.30 2.89
N ALA A 249 -10.33 -24.82 1.70
CA ALA A 249 -9.15 -25.34 0.99
C ALA A 249 -7.85 -25.12 1.79
N LEU A 250 -7.74 -24.03 2.55
CA LEU A 250 -6.61 -23.82 3.47
C LEU A 250 -6.64 -24.85 4.62
N LEU A 251 -7.78 -24.98 5.29
CA LEU A 251 -7.91 -25.82 6.49
C LEU A 251 -7.88 -27.32 6.17
N SER A 252 -8.17 -27.74 4.91
CA SER A 252 -7.94 -29.12 4.44
C SER A 252 -6.50 -29.39 4.01
N GLY A 253 -5.66 -28.35 3.88
CA GLY A 253 -4.29 -28.47 3.39
C GLY A 253 -4.17 -28.54 1.85
N ASP A 254 -5.27 -28.33 1.11
CA ASP A 254 -5.24 -28.28 -0.36
C ASP A 254 -4.50 -27.05 -0.87
N VAL A 255 -4.50 -25.95 -0.11
CA VAL A 255 -3.69 -24.75 -0.33
C VAL A 255 -2.98 -24.33 0.95
N HIS A 256 -1.91 -23.55 0.83
CA HIS A 256 -1.02 -23.23 1.93
C HIS A 256 -0.99 -21.74 2.29
N LEU A 257 -1.53 -20.89 1.41
CA LEU A 257 -1.66 -19.45 1.57
C LEU A 257 -2.91 -18.98 0.84
N ILE A 258 -3.71 -18.13 1.48
CA ILE A 258 -4.89 -17.49 0.90
C ILE A 258 -4.91 -15.99 1.21
N ASN A 259 -5.48 -15.19 0.32
CA ASN A 259 -5.72 -13.76 0.54
C ASN A 259 -7.18 -13.44 0.89
N SER A 260 -7.46 -12.17 1.20
CA SER A 260 -8.80 -11.59 1.36
C SER A 260 -9.69 -12.43 2.30
N VAL A 261 -9.15 -12.75 3.47
CA VAL A 261 -9.89 -13.48 4.50
C VAL A 261 -10.96 -12.57 5.09
N ASP A 262 -12.21 -13.02 5.08
CA ASP A 262 -13.29 -12.32 5.79
C ASP A 262 -12.99 -12.29 7.29
N PRO A 263 -13.07 -11.13 7.96
CA PRO A 263 -12.88 -11.02 9.41
C PRO A 263 -13.73 -12.00 10.24
N ARG A 264 -14.90 -12.41 9.73
CA ARG A 264 -15.77 -13.43 10.37
C ARG A 264 -15.15 -14.83 10.38
N SER A 265 -14.24 -15.13 9.48
CA SER A 265 -13.57 -16.43 9.37
C SER A 265 -12.28 -16.53 10.20
N THR A 266 -11.75 -15.41 10.68
CA THR A 266 -10.44 -15.35 11.35
C THR A 266 -10.37 -16.20 12.61
N GLN A 267 -11.43 -16.20 13.42
CA GLN A 267 -11.46 -17.01 14.64
C GLN A 267 -11.40 -18.50 14.33
N ARG A 268 -12.12 -18.97 13.32
CA ARG A 268 -12.08 -20.38 12.88
C ARG A 268 -10.68 -20.78 12.44
N ILE A 269 -10.01 -19.94 11.66
CA ILE A 269 -8.63 -20.20 11.21
C ILE A 269 -7.67 -20.23 12.39
N ALA A 270 -7.71 -19.21 13.26
CA ALA A 270 -6.82 -19.09 14.40
C ALA A 270 -7.01 -20.19 15.45
N SER A 271 -8.21 -20.76 15.58
CA SER A 271 -8.50 -21.90 16.47
C SER A 271 -8.13 -23.27 15.88
N THR A 272 -7.79 -23.33 14.59
CA THR A 272 -7.39 -24.57 13.94
C THR A 272 -5.85 -24.73 14.05
N PRO A 273 -5.33 -25.76 14.74
CA PRO A 273 -3.89 -25.95 14.89
C PRO A 273 -3.16 -26.01 13.54
N GLY A 274 -2.03 -25.32 13.44
CA GLY A 274 -1.17 -25.31 12.26
C GLY A 274 -1.50 -24.19 11.25
N TYR A 275 -2.50 -23.35 11.51
CA TYR A 275 -2.87 -22.23 10.63
C TYR A 275 -2.81 -20.91 11.37
N ALA A 276 -2.56 -19.83 10.63
CA ALA A 276 -2.52 -18.47 11.17
C ALA A 276 -3.19 -17.46 10.23
N VAL A 277 -3.74 -16.41 10.82
CA VAL A 277 -4.15 -15.21 10.11
C VAL A 277 -3.00 -14.21 10.13
N LYS A 278 -2.67 -13.68 8.96
CA LYS A 278 -1.68 -12.62 8.79
C LYS A 278 -2.38 -11.30 8.53
N GLU A 279 -2.32 -10.40 9.49
CA GLU A 279 -2.80 -9.03 9.32
C GLU A 279 -1.73 -8.15 8.69
N THR A 280 -2.09 -7.38 7.66
CA THR A 280 -1.30 -6.28 7.12
C THR A 280 -2.08 -4.99 7.29
N ARG A 281 -1.64 -4.10 8.18
CA ARG A 281 -2.21 -2.76 8.33
C ARG A 281 -1.99 -1.99 7.06
N SER A 282 -3.06 -1.48 6.45
CA SER A 282 -3.01 -0.90 5.12
C SER A 282 -3.53 0.54 5.07
N GLY A 283 -3.46 1.16 3.90
CA GLY A 283 -4.08 2.44 3.60
C GLY A 283 -5.47 2.32 2.97
N LEU A 284 -6.10 1.13 3.01
CA LEU A 284 -7.49 0.95 2.58
C LEU A 284 -8.41 1.64 3.58
N TYR A 285 -9.33 2.47 3.11
CA TYR A 285 -10.37 3.06 3.95
C TYR A 285 -11.69 3.18 3.20
N SER A 286 -12.78 3.20 3.95
CA SER A 286 -14.07 3.73 3.50
C SER A 286 -14.34 5.03 4.24
N ASP A 287 -14.68 6.07 3.51
CA ASP A 287 -14.87 7.40 4.05
C ASP A 287 -16.30 7.92 3.85
N LEU A 288 -16.76 8.74 4.79
CA LEU A 288 -17.96 9.52 4.64
C LEU A 288 -17.68 10.74 3.76
N ILE A 289 -18.29 10.80 2.62
CA ILE A 289 -18.25 11.94 1.71
C ILE A 289 -19.32 12.93 2.14
N MET A 290 -18.93 14.19 2.35
CA MET A 290 -19.79 15.34 2.59
C MET A 290 -19.54 16.34 1.45
N ARG A 291 -20.48 16.45 0.51
CA ARG A 291 -20.32 17.28 -0.69
C ARG A 291 -20.24 18.76 -0.32
N CYS A 292 -19.14 19.40 -0.71
CA CYS A 292 -18.88 20.82 -0.44
C CYS A 292 -19.65 21.78 -1.35
N ASP A 293 -20.23 21.25 -2.43
CA ASP A 293 -21.12 22.01 -3.35
C ASP A 293 -22.59 22.04 -2.91
N ASN A 294 -22.92 21.44 -1.78
CA ASN A 294 -24.25 21.49 -1.16
C ASN A 294 -24.24 22.45 0.06
N THR A 295 -25.28 23.25 0.21
CA THR A 295 -25.35 24.29 1.25
C THR A 295 -25.20 23.74 2.67
N MET A 296 -25.85 22.61 3.01
CA MET A 296 -25.77 22.02 4.34
C MET A 296 -24.48 21.25 4.53
N THR A 297 -24.20 20.26 3.64
CA THR A 297 -23.06 19.35 3.81
C THR A 297 -21.71 20.01 3.49
N GLY A 298 -21.71 21.13 2.75
CA GLY A 298 -20.54 21.96 2.51
C GLY A 298 -20.24 22.99 3.62
N ASN A 299 -21.14 23.11 4.62
CA ASN A 299 -20.88 23.98 5.76
C ASN A 299 -19.79 23.36 6.65
N PRO A 300 -18.66 24.07 6.91
CA PRO A 300 -17.55 23.55 7.72
C PRO A 300 -17.97 23.11 9.13
N ASP A 301 -18.92 23.80 9.74
CA ASP A 301 -19.43 23.41 11.05
C ASP A 301 -20.25 22.11 10.99
N PHE A 302 -21.06 21.90 9.94
CA PHE A 302 -21.73 20.63 9.71
C PHE A 302 -20.71 19.48 9.54
N VAL A 303 -19.70 19.67 8.70
CA VAL A 303 -18.62 18.69 8.47
C VAL A 303 -17.92 18.32 9.78
N ASN A 304 -17.56 19.30 10.61
CA ASN A 304 -16.96 19.05 11.91
C ASN A 304 -17.91 18.31 12.86
N GLY A 305 -19.18 18.67 12.88
CA GLY A 305 -20.20 17.96 13.65
C GLY A 305 -20.25 16.47 13.28
N MET A 306 -20.30 16.15 11.98
CA MET A 306 -20.31 14.77 11.49
C MET A 306 -19.03 14.02 11.87
N LYS A 307 -17.85 14.64 11.76
CA LYS A 307 -16.57 14.03 12.15
C LYS A 307 -16.48 13.69 13.65
N TYR A 308 -17.16 14.45 14.53
CA TYR A 308 -17.23 14.17 15.96
C TYR A 308 -18.24 13.08 16.33
N LEU A 309 -19.14 12.66 15.41
CA LEU A 309 -20.05 11.53 15.64
C LEU A 309 -19.36 10.17 15.53
N PHE A 310 -18.20 10.06 14.88
CA PHE A 310 -17.52 8.78 14.73
C PHE A 310 -16.99 8.26 16.07
N ASP A 311 -17.63 7.22 16.62
CA ASP A 311 -17.02 6.37 17.64
C ASP A 311 -16.04 5.41 16.96
N ARG A 312 -14.80 5.86 16.78
CA ARG A 312 -13.78 5.13 16.03
C ARG A 312 -13.36 3.83 16.70
N ASP A 313 -13.39 3.76 18.03
CA ASP A 313 -13.13 2.52 18.77
C ASP A 313 -14.25 1.50 18.56
N GLN A 314 -15.51 1.94 18.59
CA GLN A 314 -16.65 1.08 18.29
C GLN A 314 -16.62 0.63 16.81
N ILE A 315 -16.30 1.51 15.87
CA ILE A 315 -16.13 1.15 14.45
C ILE A 315 -15.04 0.08 14.30
N ARG A 316 -13.87 0.28 14.90
CA ARG A 316 -12.78 -0.70 14.85
C ARG A 316 -13.18 -2.06 15.38
N THR A 317 -13.88 -2.10 16.52
CA THR A 317 -14.20 -3.35 17.21
C THR A 317 -15.45 -4.03 16.68
N ALA A 318 -16.54 -3.29 16.45
CA ALA A 318 -17.81 -3.85 16.03
C ALA A 318 -17.89 -4.09 14.50
N VAL A 319 -17.42 -3.12 13.70
CA VAL A 319 -17.49 -3.22 12.22
C VAL A 319 -16.34 -4.09 11.70
N PHE A 320 -15.11 -3.74 12.08
CA PHE A 320 -13.91 -4.40 11.54
C PHE A 320 -13.33 -5.52 12.42
N ARG A 321 -14.02 -5.88 13.52
CA ARG A 321 -13.61 -6.98 14.44
C ARG A 321 -12.17 -6.85 14.97
N GLY A 322 -11.68 -5.62 15.14
CA GLY A 322 -10.32 -5.31 15.56
C GLY A 322 -9.32 -5.17 14.41
N TYR A 323 -9.66 -5.60 13.19
CA TYR A 323 -8.77 -5.56 12.01
C TYR A 323 -8.84 -4.21 11.30
N ALA A 324 -8.58 -3.15 12.03
CA ALA A 324 -8.45 -1.80 11.50
C ALA A 324 -7.56 -0.95 12.42
N VAL A 325 -6.97 0.10 11.87
CA VAL A 325 -6.27 1.15 12.62
C VAL A 325 -7.15 2.39 12.62
N ILE A 326 -7.27 3.05 13.78
CA ILE A 326 -8.09 4.26 13.91
C ILE A 326 -7.56 5.35 12.98
N GLY A 327 -8.45 5.92 12.16
CA GLY A 327 -8.21 7.06 11.29
C GLY A 327 -8.42 8.40 12.01
N ASN A 328 -8.02 9.48 11.35
CA ASN A 328 -8.12 10.83 11.90
C ASN A 328 -8.53 11.86 10.84
N ASP A 329 -9.49 11.49 9.98
CA ASP A 329 -10.08 12.31 8.92
C ASP A 329 -9.06 12.88 7.93
N GLN A 330 -7.95 12.14 7.72
CA GLN A 330 -6.91 12.40 6.73
C GLN A 330 -6.44 11.07 6.12
N PRO A 331 -5.97 10.99 4.87
CA PRO A 331 -5.86 9.74 4.13
C PRO A 331 -4.52 9.01 4.27
N ILE A 332 -3.53 9.55 4.99
CA ILE A 332 -2.21 8.92 5.14
C ILE A 332 -2.25 7.99 6.37
N PRO A 333 -2.12 6.66 6.20
CA PRO A 333 -2.24 5.73 7.31
C PRO A 333 -1.02 5.76 8.25
N PRO A 334 -1.20 5.43 9.55
CA PRO A 334 -0.07 5.13 10.43
C PRO A 334 0.81 4.03 9.83
N GLY A 335 2.14 4.23 9.85
CA GLY A 335 3.10 3.34 9.18
C GLY A 335 3.60 3.85 7.83
N HIS A 336 2.90 4.77 7.19
CA HIS A 336 3.43 5.45 6.01
C HIS A 336 4.54 6.44 6.41
N ARG A 337 5.65 6.51 5.65
CA ARG A 337 6.82 7.36 5.97
C ARG A 337 6.49 8.84 6.19
N TYR A 338 5.42 9.35 5.58
CA TYR A 338 4.96 10.74 5.72
C TYR A 338 3.77 10.91 6.67
N PHE A 339 3.42 9.89 7.46
CA PHE A 339 2.36 10.03 8.46
C PHE A 339 2.68 11.11 9.49
N ASN A 340 1.71 11.99 9.75
CA ASN A 340 1.82 13.04 10.77
C ASN A 340 1.29 12.54 12.12
N ALA A 341 2.19 12.01 12.95
CA ALA A 341 1.85 11.53 14.30
C ALA A 341 1.55 12.67 15.29
N ALA A 342 1.88 13.93 14.95
CA ALA A 342 1.63 15.09 15.81
C ALA A 342 0.20 15.63 15.69
N LEU A 343 -0.58 15.19 14.65
CA LEU A 343 -1.98 15.59 14.51
C LEU A 343 -2.82 15.00 15.65
N PRO A 344 -3.44 15.83 16.54
CA PRO A 344 -4.23 15.33 17.66
C PRO A 344 -5.35 14.40 17.20
N GLN A 345 -5.46 13.22 17.84
CA GLN A 345 -6.47 12.24 17.49
C GLN A 345 -7.88 12.74 17.83
N ARG A 346 -8.74 12.87 16.84
CA ARG A 346 -10.17 13.18 17.06
C ARG A 346 -10.87 11.96 17.66
N LYS A 347 -11.56 12.17 18.78
CA LYS A 347 -12.40 11.19 19.44
C LYS A 347 -13.87 11.56 19.27
N VAL A 348 -14.77 10.61 19.48
CA VAL A 348 -16.19 10.89 19.58
C VAL A 348 -16.42 11.91 20.71
N ASP A 349 -17.20 12.94 20.41
CA ASP A 349 -17.49 14.03 21.37
C ASP A 349 -18.88 14.60 21.02
N LEU A 350 -19.89 14.17 21.77
CA LEU A 350 -21.28 14.52 21.50
C LEU A 350 -21.57 16.00 21.78
N ASP A 351 -20.89 16.60 22.75
CA ASP A 351 -21.08 18.02 23.09
C ASP A 351 -20.52 18.89 21.97
N LYS A 352 -19.34 18.57 21.47
CA LYS A 352 -18.77 19.25 20.30
C LYS A 352 -19.61 19.02 19.04
N ALA A 353 -20.04 17.78 18.78
CA ALA A 353 -20.91 17.49 17.65
C ALA A 353 -22.18 18.35 17.69
N LYS A 354 -22.87 18.39 18.85
CA LYS A 354 -24.06 19.21 19.08
C LYS A 354 -23.79 20.69 18.87
N TYR A 355 -22.69 21.21 19.44
CA TYR A 355 -22.26 22.61 19.27
C TYR A 355 -22.09 22.96 17.79
N TYR A 356 -21.38 22.14 17.03
CA TYR A 356 -21.14 22.37 15.61
C TYR A 356 -22.43 22.26 14.79
N PHE A 357 -23.30 21.29 15.07
CA PHE A 357 -24.61 21.18 14.37
C PHE A 357 -25.55 22.35 14.70
N GLN A 358 -25.54 22.86 15.93
CA GLN A 358 -26.29 24.07 16.28
C GLN A 358 -25.79 25.27 15.49
N LYS A 359 -24.49 25.44 15.40
CA LYS A 359 -23.84 26.52 14.66
C LYS A 359 -24.09 26.43 13.15
N ALA A 360 -24.18 25.22 12.60
CA ALA A 360 -24.54 24.96 11.21
C ALA A 360 -26.04 25.09 10.94
N GLY A 361 -26.90 25.27 11.98
CA GLY A 361 -28.36 25.26 11.81
C GLY A 361 -28.94 23.90 11.43
N ALA A 362 -28.24 22.81 11.77
CA ALA A 362 -28.63 21.46 11.36
C ALA A 362 -29.55 20.76 12.37
N ILE A 363 -29.61 21.21 13.64
CA ILE A 363 -30.51 20.63 14.64
C ILE A 363 -31.96 20.95 14.27
N GLY A 364 -32.81 19.91 14.18
CA GLY A 364 -34.21 20.03 13.80
C GLY A 364 -34.47 20.27 12.29
N THR A 365 -33.38 20.34 11.49
CA THR A 365 -33.48 20.48 10.02
C THR A 365 -33.45 19.10 9.36
N PRO A 366 -34.32 18.82 8.36
CA PRO A 366 -34.22 17.59 7.56
C PRO A 366 -32.85 17.47 6.88
N LEU A 367 -32.15 16.36 7.12
CA LEU A 367 -30.85 16.09 6.50
C LEU A 367 -31.01 15.19 5.26
N PRO A 368 -30.14 15.34 4.26
CA PRO A 368 -30.04 14.35 3.19
C PRO A 368 -29.66 12.99 3.77
N PRO A 369 -30.16 11.87 3.22
CA PRO A 369 -29.77 10.53 3.67
C PRO A 369 -28.31 10.23 3.35
N ILE A 370 -27.67 9.44 4.19
CA ILE A 370 -26.34 8.87 3.91
C ILE A 370 -26.51 7.64 3.02
N TYR A 371 -25.95 7.69 1.82
CA TYR A 371 -25.93 6.55 0.91
C TYR A 371 -24.79 5.60 1.25
N ALA A 372 -25.11 4.34 1.52
CA ALA A 372 -24.15 3.31 1.91
C ALA A 372 -24.41 2.00 1.17
N THR A 373 -23.34 1.22 0.94
CA THR A 373 -23.37 -0.04 0.19
C THR A 373 -22.40 -1.06 0.79
N SER A 374 -22.68 -2.35 0.62
CA SER A 374 -21.74 -3.41 1.02
C SER A 374 -20.44 -3.42 0.21
N ASP A 375 -20.39 -2.75 -0.94
CA ASP A 375 -19.20 -2.66 -1.78
C ASP A 375 -18.17 -1.61 -1.29
N ALA A 376 -18.59 -0.69 -0.43
CA ALA A 376 -17.71 0.15 0.38
C ALA A 376 -17.60 -0.47 1.78
N ASN A 377 -16.47 -1.12 2.06
CA ASN A 377 -16.25 -1.96 3.24
C ASN A 377 -16.72 -1.32 4.55
N GLY A 378 -17.70 -1.92 5.22
CA GLY A 378 -18.23 -1.48 6.52
C GLY A 378 -19.06 -0.20 6.48
N SER A 379 -19.34 0.37 5.30
CA SER A 379 -20.03 1.66 5.19
C SER A 379 -21.45 1.65 5.74
N VAL A 380 -22.19 0.55 5.56
CA VAL A 380 -23.55 0.41 6.06
C VAL A 380 -23.56 0.44 7.59
N GLU A 381 -22.72 -0.37 8.21
CA GLU A 381 -22.60 -0.45 9.67
C GLU A 381 -22.08 0.86 10.25
N MET A 382 -21.13 1.53 9.61
CA MET A 382 -20.65 2.85 10.03
C MET A 382 -21.75 3.90 9.95
N ALA A 383 -22.56 3.93 8.88
CA ALA A 383 -23.68 4.84 8.75
C ALA A 383 -24.73 4.63 9.85
N GLU A 384 -25.02 3.37 10.20
CA GLU A 384 -25.95 3.01 11.28
C GLU A 384 -25.43 3.40 12.67
N LEU A 385 -24.13 3.22 12.91
CA LEU A 385 -23.52 3.71 14.15
C LEU A 385 -23.59 5.24 14.25
N MET A 386 -23.39 5.95 13.14
CA MET A 386 -23.54 7.42 13.08
C MET A 386 -25.00 7.84 13.33
N GLN A 387 -25.97 7.13 12.77
CA GLN A 387 -27.40 7.35 13.04
C GLN A 387 -27.72 7.21 14.54
N GLN A 388 -27.24 6.11 15.15
CA GLN A 388 -27.44 5.86 16.58
C GLN A 388 -26.77 6.93 17.46
N THR A 389 -25.56 7.35 17.08
CA THR A 389 -24.79 8.36 17.82
C THR A 389 -25.42 9.75 17.67
N GLY A 390 -25.86 10.10 16.46
CA GLY A 390 -26.55 11.36 16.17
C GLY A 390 -27.88 11.51 16.90
N ALA A 391 -28.64 10.41 17.01
CA ALA A 391 -29.92 10.39 17.73
C ALA A 391 -29.78 10.83 19.19
N LYS A 392 -28.65 10.53 19.87
CA LYS A 392 -28.38 10.94 21.26
C LYS A 392 -28.32 12.46 21.44
N ILE A 393 -28.10 13.21 20.39
CA ILE A 393 -28.03 14.69 20.42
C ILE A 393 -29.15 15.36 19.61
N GLY A 394 -30.18 14.60 19.25
CA GLY A 394 -31.37 15.09 18.54
C GLY A 394 -31.17 15.24 17.03
N MET A 395 -30.16 14.63 16.44
CA MET A 395 -29.98 14.58 14.98
C MET A 395 -30.75 13.43 14.36
N ASN A 396 -31.55 13.72 13.33
CA ASN A 396 -32.29 12.71 12.58
C ASN A 396 -31.51 12.32 11.31
N ILE A 397 -30.53 11.44 11.47
CA ILE A 397 -29.75 10.91 10.35
C ILE A 397 -30.49 9.70 9.77
N THR A 398 -30.71 9.69 8.47
CA THR A 398 -31.29 8.55 7.74
C THR A 398 -30.24 7.86 6.90
N VAL A 399 -30.30 6.53 6.84
CA VAL A 399 -29.38 5.71 6.03
C VAL A 399 -30.14 5.12 4.84
N ASN A 400 -29.65 5.39 3.65
CA ASN A 400 -30.14 4.79 2.42
C ASN A 400 -29.18 3.68 1.97
N ARG A 401 -29.54 2.42 2.26
CA ARG A 401 -28.80 1.24 1.83
C ARG A 401 -29.11 0.96 0.37
N VAL A 402 -28.11 0.95 -0.46
CA VAL A 402 -28.24 0.67 -1.89
C VAL A 402 -27.44 -0.57 -2.30
N PRO A 403 -27.89 -1.31 -3.33
CA PRO A 403 -27.17 -2.48 -3.81
C PRO A 403 -25.72 -2.16 -4.20
N ALA A 404 -24.83 -3.15 -4.06
CA ALA A 404 -23.45 -3.04 -4.52
C ALA A 404 -23.35 -2.84 -6.03
N ASP A 405 -24.21 -3.57 -6.77
CA ASP A 405 -24.26 -3.43 -8.24
C ASP A 405 -24.70 -2.01 -8.65
N GLY A 406 -23.87 -1.40 -9.47
CA GLY A 406 -24.09 -0.04 -9.97
C GLY A 406 -23.82 1.09 -8.98
N TYR A 407 -23.35 0.83 -7.75
CA TYR A 407 -23.11 1.89 -6.76
C TYR A 407 -22.15 2.97 -7.29
N TRP A 408 -21.00 2.56 -7.78
CA TRP A 408 -19.95 3.46 -8.25
C TRP A 408 -20.37 4.30 -9.47
N SER A 409 -21.27 3.78 -10.29
CA SER A 409 -21.79 4.52 -11.48
C SER A 409 -23.01 5.38 -11.16
N ASN A 410 -23.88 4.98 -10.21
CA ASN A 410 -25.18 5.60 -10.01
C ASN A 410 -25.29 6.44 -8.74
N HIS A 411 -24.44 6.19 -7.72
CA HIS A 411 -24.56 6.81 -6.40
C HIS A 411 -23.31 7.55 -5.94
N TRP A 412 -22.11 6.98 -6.17
CA TRP A 412 -20.85 7.58 -5.74
C TRP A 412 -20.68 9.00 -6.29
N MET A 413 -20.32 9.95 -5.44
CA MET A 413 -20.17 11.39 -5.73
C MET A 413 -21.43 12.11 -6.24
N LYS A 414 -22.62 11.49 -6.21
CA LYS A 414 -23.86 12.07 -6.74
C LYS A 414 -24.84 12.55 -5.68
N HIS A 415 -24.58 12.23 -4.41
CA HIS A 415 -25.44 12.59 -3.29
C HIS A 415 -24.72 13.53 -2.33
N PRO A 416 -25.43 14.40 -1.58
CA PRO A 416 -24.82 15.28 -0.60
C PRO A 416 -24.04 14.55 0.49
N LEU A 417 -24.54 13.35 0.91
CA LEU A 417 -23.88 12.44 1.85
C LEU A 417 -23.83 11.03 1.26
N GLY A 418 -22.69 10.41 1.34
CA GLY A 418 -22.48 9.02 0.87
C GLY A 418 -21.16 8.48 1.32
N PHE A 419 -20.87 7.22 0.99
CA PHE A 419 -19.59 6.60 1.29
C PHE A 419 -18.76 6.39 0.03
N GLY A 420 -17.44 6.64 0.18
CA GLY A 420 -16.40 6.25 -0.74
C GLY A 420 -15.62 5.04 -0.26
N SER A 421 -14.73 4.54 -1.10
CA SER A 421 -13.74 3.52 -0.72
C SER A 421 -12.46 3.71 -1.54
N VAL A 422 -11.36 3.86 -0.85
CA VAL A 422 -10.06 4.16 -1.47
C VAL A 422 -9.06 3.05 -1.16
N ASN A 423 -8.61 2.38 -2.22
CA ASN A 423 -7.56 1.37 -2.12
C ASN A 423 -6.22 1.99 -1.72
N PRO A 424 -5.30 1.23 -1.09
CA PRO A 424 -3.98 1.71 -0.72
C PRO A 424 -3.23 2.34 -1.90
N ARG A 425 -2.51 3.43 -1.62
CA ARG A 425 -1.56 4.06 -2.55
C ARG A 425 -0.18 4.07 -1.91
N SER A 426 0.83 3.77 -2.70
CA SER A 426 2.22 3.76 -2.25
C SER A 426 2.83 5.16 -2.12
N SER A 427 2.26 6.15 -2.81
CA SER A 427 2.73 7.53 -2.80
C SER A 427 1.66 8.46 -2.21
N ALA A 428 2.07 9.30 -1.25
CA ALA A 428 1.24 10.38 -0.73
C ALA A 428 0.87 11.40 -1.82
N ASP A 429 1.80 11.70 -2.74
CA ASP A 429 1.54 12.58 -3.87
C ASP A 429 0.41 12.04 -4.76
N VAL A 430 0.47 10.76 -5.12
CA VAL A 430 -0.56 10.11 -5.94
C VAL A 430 -1.91 10.14 -5.24
N LEU A 431 -1.95 9.82 -3.94
CA LEU A 431 -3.18 9.82 -3.15
C LEU A 431 -3.81 11.21 -3.08
N PHE A 432 -3.03 12.22 -2.70
CA PHE A 432 -3.51 13.60 -2.61
C PHE A 432 -3.90 14.17 -3.97
N THR A 433 -3.15 13.85 -5.04
CA THR A 433 -3.45 14.30 -6.39
C THR A 433 -4.76 13.71 -6.92
N GLN A 434 -5.01 12.44 -6.68
CA GLN A 434 -6.18 11.75 -7.24
C GLN A 434 -7.48 12.10 -6.50
N PHE A 435 -7.43 12.33 -5.17
CA PHE A 435 -8.62 12.41 -4.33
C PHE A 435 -8.84 13.76 -3.66
N PHE A 436 -7.82 14.63 -3.58
CA PHE A 436 -7.90 15.88 -2.78
C PHE A 436 -7.55 17.14 -3.56
N LYS A 437 -6.81 17.05 -4.67
CA LYS A 437 -6.51 18.23 -5.50
C LYS A 437 -7.82 18.84 -6.02
N SER A 438 -7.91 20.16 -6.03
CA SER A 438 -9.15 20.90 -6.31
C SER A 438 -9.81 20.56 -7.66
N ASP A 439 -9.04 20.15 -8.67
CA ASP A 439 -9.50 19.76 -10.02
C ASP A 439 -9.46 18.24 -10.27
N ALA A 440 -9.21 17.44 -9.25
CA ALA A 440 -9.14 15.99 -9.41
C ALA A 440 -10.52 15.40 -9.72
N ALA A 441 -10.57 14.50 -10.71
CA ALA A 441 -11.82 13.86 -11.12
C ALA A 441 -12.43 12.98 -10.02
N TRP A 442 -11.61 12.49 -9.09
CA TRP A 442 -12.02 11.69 -7.93
C TRP A 442 -11.97 12.49 -6.62
N ASN A 443 -12.04 13.83 -6.68
CA ASN A 443 -12.24 14.64 -5.48
C ASN A 443 -13.68 14.46 -4.99
N GLU A 444 -13.90 13.46 -4.17
CA GLU A 444 -15.20 12.91 -3.80
C GLU A 444 -16.12 13.96 -3.19
N SER A 445 -15.60 14.82 -2.34
CA SER A 445 -16.37 15.91 -1.72
C SER A 445 -16.53 17.16 -2.56
N GLY A 446 -15.77 17.29 -3.65
CA GLY A 446 -15.69 18.54 -4.42
C GLY A 446 -15.02 19.70 -3.66
N TRP A 447 -14.29 19.38 -2.58
CA TRP A 447 -13.56 20.35 -1.77
C TRP A 447 -12.44 21.03 -2.57
N LYS A 448 -12.25 22.33 -2.37
CA LYS A 448 -11.23 23.13 -3.06
C LYS A 448 -10.42 23.94 -2.05
N ASN A 449 -9.10 23.83 -2.12
CA ASN A 449 -8.20 24.59 -1.26
C ASN A 449 -6.91 24.96 -2.01
N PRO A 450 -6.75 26.23 -2.45
CA PRO A 450 -5.57 26.69 -3.20
C PRO A 450 -4.25 26.49 -2.43
N LYS A 451 -4.26 26.65 -1.10
CA LYS A 451 -3.06 26.42 -0.27
C LYS A 451 -2.63 24.96 -0.28
N PHE A 452 -3.61 24.04 -0.20
CA PHE A 452 -3.35 22.62 -0.33
C PHE A 452 -2.75 22.27 -1.71
N ASP A 453 -3.34 22.79 -2.79
CA ASP A 453 -2.85 22.56 -4.15
C ASP A 453 -1.42 23.08 -4.36
N GLN A 454 -1.09 24.25 -3.81
CA GLN A 454 0.25 24.82 -3.86
C GLN A 454 1.26 23.94 -3.09
N LEU A 455 0.91 23.49 -1.88
CA LEU A 455 1.76 22.60 -1.09
C LEU A 455 2.00 21.26 -1.80
N LEU A 456 0.97 20.69 -2.43
CA LEU A 456 1.06 19.44 -3.17
C LEU A 456 2.04 19.54 -4.34
N LEU A 457 1.96 20.61 -5.13
CA LEU A 457 2.88 20.85 -6.24
C LEU A 457 4.32 21.11 -5.77
N ALA A 458 4.48 21.85 -4.66
CA ALA A 458 5.80 22.09 -4.07
C ALA A 458 6.42 20.78 -3.54
N ALA A 459 5.65 19.97 -2.78
CA ALA A 459 6.13 18.70 -2.24
C ALA A 459 6.52 17.69 -3.34
N ARG A 460 5.86 17.73 -4.51
CA ARG A 460 6.17 16.88 -5.65
C ARG A 460 7.59 17.12 -6.19
N SER A 461 8.03 18.37 -6.23
CA SER A 461 9.34 18.76 -6.77
C SER A 461 10.45 18.85 -5.72
N GLU A 462 10.11 18.83 -4.43
CA GLU A 462 11.10 18.92 -3.33
C GLU A 462 11.90 17.60 -3.24
N THR A 463 13.22 17.70 -3.18
CA THR A 463 14.13 16.55 -3.06
C THR A 463 14.56 16.27 -1.61
N ASP A 464 14.43 17.25 -0.73
CA ASP A 464 14.70 17.07 0.71
C ASP A 464 13.53 16.33 1.39
N ASP A 465 13.80 15.11 1.87
CA ASP A 465 12.76 14.25 2.47
C ASP A 465 12.17 14.82 3.76
N ALA A 466 12.95 15.55 4.57
CA ALA A 466 12.46 16.19 5.79
C ALA A 466 11.47 17.32 5.48
N LYS A 467 11.77 18.15 4.48
CA LYS A 467 10.84 19.19 4.00
C LYS A 467 9.60 18.58 3.38
N ARG A 468 9.74 17.53 2.58
CA ARG A 468 8.58 16.78 2.04
C ARG A 468 7.69 16.24 3.14
N LYS A 469 8.29 15.63 4.17
CA LYS A 469 7.56 15.12 5.33
C LYS A 469 6.77 16.22 6.03
N GLN A 470 7.36 17.41 6.19
CA GLN A 470 6.66 18.56 6.77
C GLN A 470 5.48 19.00 5.87
N MET A 471 5.70 19.17 4.55
CA MET A 471 4.66 19.59 3.62
C MET A 471 3.49 18.60 3.58
N TYR A 472 3.76 17.28 3.53
CA TYR A 472 2.71 16.26 3.61
C TYR A 472 2.04 16.23 4.99
N GLY A 473 2.76 16.54 6.05
CA GLY A 473 2.19 16.70 7.39
C GLY A 473 1.20 17.86 7.47
N ASP A 474 1.56 19.02 6.91
CA ASP A 474 0.70 20.20 6.84
C ASP A 474 -0.57 19.93 6.00
N MET A 475 -0.44 19.22 4.87
CA MET A 475 -1.58 18.82 4.06
C MET A 475 -2.53 17.87 4.81
N GLN A 476 -2.02 16.96 5.64
CA GLN A 476 -2.86 16.10 6.49
C GLN A 476 -3.66 16.93 7.51
N VAL A 477 -3.06 17.95 8.12
CA VAL A 477 -3.78 18.89 9.00
C VAL A 477 -4.89 19.61 8.25
N ILE A 478 -4.58 20.17 7.08
CA ILE A 478 -5.55 20.91 6.26
C ILE A 478 -6.75 20.01 5.89
N VAL A 479 -6.50 18.76 5.47
CA VAL A 479 -7.56 17.80 5.10
C VAL A 479 -8.39 17.40 6.33
N ALA A 480 -7.75 17.09 7.46
CA ALA A 480 -8.45 16.70 8.68
C ALA A 480 -9.38 17.79 9.20
N GLU A 481 -8.96 19.06 9.12
CA GLU A 481 -9.71 20.19 9.64
C GLU A 481 -10.74 20.75 8.66
N GLN A 482 -10.41 20.80 7.35
CA GLN A 482 -11.17 21.53 6.35
C GLN A 482 -11.76 20.65 5.25
N GLY A 483 -11.25 19.44 5.06
CA GLY A 483 -11.72 18.53 4.01
C GLY A 483 -13.15 18.02 4.25
N GLY A 484 -13.94 17.92 3.19
CA GLY A 484 -15.33 17.43 3.21
C GLY A 484 -15.44 15.89 3.30
N ILE A 485 -14.50 15.23 3.97
CA ILE A 485 -14.52 13.77 4.17
C ILE A 485 -14.27 13.40 5.64
N GLY A 486 -14.83 12.28 6.07
CA GLY A 486 -14.57 11.67 7.37
C GLY A 486 -13.95 10.30 7.19
N ILE A 487 -12.73 10.08 7.66
CA ILE A 487 -12.02 8.79 7.62
C ILE A 487 -11.88 8.25 9.05
N PRO A 488 -12.79 7.38 9.49
CA PRO A 488 -12.78 6.88 10.87
C PRO A 488 -11.75 5.79 11.11
N ALA A 489 -11.43 4.99 10.10
CA ALA A 489 -10.53 3.85 10.23
C ALA A 489 -9.82 3.51 8.91
N PHE A 490 -8.59 2.96 9.02
CA PHE A 490 -7.88 2.28 7.95
C PHE A 490 -8.04 0.77 8.11
N ILE A 491 -8.52 0.11 7.09
CA ILE A 491 -8.92 -1.30 7.10
C ILE A 491 -7.69 -2.18 6.84
N SER A 492 -7.48 -3.21 7.66
CA SER A 492 -6.37 -4.14 7.46
C SER A 492 -6.67 -5.15 6.35
N LEU A 493 -5.65 -5.51 5.59
CA LEU A 493 -5.70 -6.65 4.66
C LEU A 493 -5.42 -7.93 5.45
N LEU A 494 -6.20 -8.98 5.18
CA LEU A 494 -6.10 -10.25 5.90
C LEU A 494 -5.75 -11.37 4.92
N ASP A 495 -4.61 -11.98 5.16
CA ASP A 495 -4.19 -13.24 4.54
C ASP A 495 -4.25 -14.36 5.58
N ALA A 496 -4.22 -15.63 5.16
CA ALA A 496 -4.04 -16.75 6.08
C ALA A 496 -3.17 -17.83 5.46
N ASN A 497 -2.39 -18.50 6.32
CA ASN A 497 -1.41 -19.47 5.86
C ASN A 497 -1.24 -20.65 6.81
N ASP A 498 -0.69 -21.75 6.27
CA ASP A 498 -0.06 -22.80 7.05
C ASP A 498 1.12 -22.21 7.82
N GLN A 499 1.18 -22.41 9.15
CA GLN A 499 2.22 -21.83 10.01
C GLN A 499 3.64 -22.31 9.70
N ARG A 500 3.79 -23.45 8.99
CA ARG A 500 5.08 -23.92 8.51
C ARG A 500 5.61 -23.06 7.34
N LEU A 501 4.74 -22.33 6.64
CA LEU A 501 5.15 -21.37 5.62
C LEU A 501 5.65 -20.09 6.31
N GLN A 502 6.93 -19.84 6.23
CA GLN A 502 7.64 -18.73 6.85
C GLN A 502 7.99 -17.66 5.79
N GLY A 503 8.49 -16.49 6.24
CA GLY A 503 8.96 -15.42 5.35
C GLY A 503 7.87 -14.43 4.90
N LEU A 504 6.61 -14.59 5.32
CA LEU A 504 5.55 -13.64 5.05
C LEU A 504 5.73 -12.35 5.85
N GLY A 505 6.21 -11.30 5.19
CA GLY A 505 6.25 -9.93 5.71
C GLY A 505 4.93 -9.19 5.54
N SER A 506 4.98 -7.86 5.67
CA SER A 506 3.85 -6.95 5.41
C SER A 506 4.34 -5.80 4.53
N ILE A 507 3.75 -5.65 3.34
CA ILE A 507 3.90 -4.47 2.48
C ILE A 507 2.48 -3.99 2.18
N PRO A 508 2.07 -2.82 2.66
CA PRO A 508 0.65 -2.44 2.71
C PRO A 508 0.07 -1.91 1.38
N THR A 509 0.64 -2.32 0.24
CA THR A 509 0.12 -2.00 -1.10
C THR A 509 -0.89 -3.03 -1.62
N GLY A 510 -0.97 -4.19 -0.98
CA GLY A 510 -1.86 -5.28 -1.37
C GLY A 510 -1.68 -6.51 -0.50
N ALA A 511 -2.50 -7.53 -0.75
CA ALA A 511 -2.44 -8.81 -0.09
C ALA A 511 -1.09 -9.53 -0.32
N MET A 512 -0.81 -10.53 0.48
CA MET A 512 0.34 -11.42 0.31
C MET A 512 1.65 -10.63 0.14
N MET A 513 1.94 -9.74 1.12
CA MET A 513 3.16 -8.94 1.14
C MET A 513 3.26 -7.98 -0.07
N GLY A 514 2.15 -7.27 -0.39
CA GLY A 514 2.10 -6.38 -1.55
C GLY A 514 2.33 -7.11 -2.87
N PHE A 515 1.81 -8.35 -2.98
CA PHE A 515 1.92 -9.25 -4.13
C PHE A 515 3.31 -9.90 -4.34
N SER A 516 4.31 -9.61 -3.49
CA SER A 516 5.71 -10.03 -3.69
C SER A 516 6.15 -11.24 -2.83
N PHE A 517 5.22 -11.95 -2.16
CA PHE A 517 5.53 -13.05 -1.24
C PHE A 517 6.44 -14.13 -1.85
N ALA A 518 6.30 -14.39 -3.15
CA ALA A 518 6.92 -15.53 -3.83
C ALA A 518 8.46 -15.59 -3.68
N GLU A 519 9.11 -14.44 -3.63
CA GLU A 519 10.56 -14.32 -3.44
C GLU A 519 11.02 -14.71 -2.03
N HIS A 520 10.14 -14.54 -1.03
CA HIS A 520 10.51 -14.50 0.39
C HIS A 520 10.11 -15.73 1.19
N VAL A 521 9.06 -16.46 0.74
CA VAL A 521 8.49 -17.56 1.52
C VAL A 521 9.28 -18.86 1.38
N TRP A 522 9.29 -19.64 2.48
CA TRP A 522 10.00 -20.92 2.58
C TRP A 522 9.34 -21.85 3.60
N TRP A 523 9.58 -23.17 3.48
CA TRP A 523 9.08 -24.17 4.40
C TRP A 523 9.99 -24.36 5.61
N ASN A 524 9.45 -24.21 6.81
CA ASN A 524 10.03 -24.68 8.05
C ASN A 524 9.51 -26.10 8.34
N ALA A 525 10.14 -27.07 7.69
CA ALA A 525 9.81 -28.49 7.88
C ALA A 525 10.59 -29.07 9.07
#